data_2bd86d4e5105272dd9a5a6ad81c4c5ad
#
_entry.id   2bd86d4e5105272dd9a5a6ad81c4c5ad
#
_cell.length_a   1.000
_cell.length_b   1.000
_cell.length_c   1.000
_cell.angle_alpha   90.00
_cell.angle_beta   90.00
_cell.angle_gamma   90.00
#
_symmetry.space_group_name_H-M   'P 1'
#
loop_
_entity.id
_entity.type
_entity.pdbx_description
1 polymer ?
#
loop_
_entity_poly.entity_id
_entity_poly.type
_entity_poly.pdbx_seq_one_letter_code
_entity_poly.pdbx_strand_id
1 'polypeptide(L)'
;TGETAEAPSDTDVQQVDSLKIAFSPYADADLISESTEPLEELLKAKLLEKGYDVGEIDMTVGTSYTAVGEALSAGSADLGFISGGNYVLFSDDCDVLLTALRYAINKDSENPADWNDGTIEENTEDMSTYYRCILLAGPSEKGQELLSKVNAGEELTWDDLNSATWAVLNPTSASGYIYPSLWLQEHYGKGISDLDNVVECDSHTTSVARLAAGQVDVMVSYGHIRIKNAPIWESDFGGTAPMVEQTGVIGVTDGIYNDMIAYSKTSDTMADEAFRQAVGESFIELAQTEEGQEIFGVFSQVGYDWGSDSDYDG
;
A
#
# COMPACT_ATOMS: atom_id res chain seq x y z
N THR A 1 41.00 17.84 -10.59
CA THR A 1 41.05 18.11 -9.16
C THR A 1 39.74 17.65 -8.55
N GLY A 2 39.74 16.37 -8.08
CA GLY A 2 38.61 15.80 -7.35
C GLY A 2 38.62 16.35 -5.94
N GLU A 3 37.55 16.94 -5.52
CA GLU A 3 37.25 17.21 -4.14
C GLU A 3 36.79 15.90 -3.50
N THR A 4 37.69 15.29 -2.72
CA THR A 4 37.32 14.25 -1.78
C THR A 4 36.57 14.94 -0.64
N ALA A 5 35.28 14.60 -0.47
CA ALA A 5 34.54 14.98 0.75
C ALA A 5 35.32 14.41 1.95
N GLU A 6 35.80 15.29 2.81
CA GLU A 6 36.41 14.94 4.09
C GLU A 6 35.33 14.32 4.98
N ALA A 7 35.60 13.17 5.56
CA ALA A 7 34.75 12.59 6.60
C ALA A 7 34.66 13.59 7.78
N PRO A 8 33.48 13.74 8.42
CA PRO A 8 33.33 14.66 9.54
C PRO A 8 34.32 14.34 10.66
N SER A 9 34.91 15.38 11.24
CA SER A 9 35.84 15.22 12.35
C SER A 9 35.08 14.75 13.61
N ASP A 10 35.70 13.94 14.45
CA ASP A 10 35.17 13.34 15.70
C ASP A 10 34.49 14.35 16.66
N THR A 11 34.63 15.67 16.40
CA THR A 11 34.09 16.74 17.22
C THR A 11 32.71 17.24 16.79
N ASP A 12 32.19 16.79 15.63
CA ASP A 12 30.92 17.27 15.05
C ASP A 12 29.80 16.19 15.04
N VAL A 13 30.08 14.99 15.60
CA VAL A 13 29.10 13.90 15.63
C VAL A 13 28.18 14.03 16.84
N GLN A 14 26.88 14.14 16.58
CA GLN A 14 25.85 14.18 17.61
C GLN A 14 25.50 12.76 18.08
N GLN A 15 25.53 12.56 19.40
CA GLN A 15 25.11 11.31 20.02
C GLN A 15 23.59 11.25 20.14
N VAL A 16 23.01 10.11 19.74
CA VAL A 16 21.59 9.79 19.91
C VAL A 16 21.53 8.45 20.64
N ASP A 17 20.93 8.43 21.82
CA ASP A 17 20.92 7.23 22.67
C ASP A 17 20.26 6.04 21.99
N SER A 18 19.06 6.25 21.48
CA SER A 18 18.30 5.19 20.84
C SER A 18 17.30 5.71 19.80
N LEU A 19 16.96 4.85 18.84
CA LEU A 19 15.88 5.03 17.88
C LEU A 19 15.02 3.77 17.90
N LYS A 20 13.71 3.93 18.18
CA LYS A 20 12.75 2.83 18.31
C LYS A 20 11.83 2.80 17.09
N ILE A 21 11.84 1.68 16.39
CA ILE A 21 11.07 1.46 15.17
C ILE A 21 10.05 0.34 15.41
N ALA A 22 8.79 0.60 15.12
CA ALA A 22 7.72 -0.39 15.18
C ALA A 22 7.20 -0.70 13.77
N PHE A 23 7.06 -1.99 13.46
CA PHE A 23 6.49 -2.46 12.21
C PHE A 23 5.07 -2.97 12.43
N SER A 24 4.15 -2.57 11.57
CA SER A 24 2.83 -3.20 11.50
C SER A 24 2.95 -4.65 11.02
N PRO A 25 2.07 -5.56 11.48
CA PRO A 25 2.14 -6.97 11.11
C PRO A 25 1.60 -7.21 9.68
N TYR A 26 2.30 -6.71 8.67
CA TYR A 26 1.98 -6.92 7.26
C TYR A 26 2.15 -8.36 6.80
N ALA A 27 3.00 -9.10 7.49
CA ALA A 27 3.30 -10.50 7.28
C ALA A 27 3.52 -11.18 8.63
N ASP A 28 3.93 -12.44 8.62
CA ASP A 28 4.32 -13.15 9.84
C ASP A 28 5.41 -12.39 10.60
N ALA A 29 5.28 -12.30 11.93
CA ALA A 29 6.18 -11.51 12.77
C ALA A 29 7.62 -12.00 12.72
N ASP A 30 7.85 -13.32 12.64
CA ASP A 30 9.20 -13.87 12.56
C ASP A 30 9.83 -13.52 11.21
N LEU A 31 9.04 -13.58 10.12
CA LEU A 31 9.50 -13.18 8.78
C LEU A 31 9.89 -11.69 8.73
N ILE A 32 9.07 -10.80 9.32
CA ILE A 32 9.39 -9.38 9.39
C ILE A 32 10.67 -9.17 10.20
N SER A 33 10.79 -9.80 11.37
CA SER A 33 11.97 -9.66 12.24
C SER A 33 13.26 -10.14 11.56
N GLU A 34 13.21 -11.30 10.90
CA GLU A 34 14.37 -11.83 10.14
C GLU A 34 14.75 -10.94 8.96
N SER A 35 13.76 -10.48 8.19
CA SER A 35 14.00 -9.62 7.01
C SER A 35 14.55 -8.25 7.38
N THR A 36 14.16 -7.71 8.53
CA THR A 36 14.57 -6.36 8.98
C THR A 36 15.81 -6.35 9.86
N GLU A 37 16.30 -7.50 10.32
CA GLU A 37 17.50 -7.57 11.17
C GLU A 37 18.70 -6.76 10.64
N PRO A 38 19.04 -6.83 9.34
CA PRO A 38 20.19 -6.09 8.80
C PRO A 38 20.01 -4.55 8.82
N LEU A 39 18.76 -4.07 8.97
CA LEU A 39 18.45 -2.64 8.94
C LEU A 39 19.16 -1.88 10.07
N GLU A 40 19.34 -2.48 11.24
CA GLU A 40 19.98 -1.82 12.38
C GLU A 40 21.37 -1.29 12.02
N GLU A 41 22.24 -2.18 11.52
CA GLU A 41 23.62 -1.79 11.19
C GLU A 41 23.69 -0.86 9.98
N LEU A 42 22.86 -1.11 8.96
CA LEU A 42 22.82 -0.28 7.76
C LEU A 42 22.36 1.14 8.07
N LEU A 43 21.32 1.27 8.90
CA LEU A 43 20.78 2.57 9.29
C LEU A 43 21.74 3.33 10.21
N LYS A 44 22.37 2.65 11.19
CA LYS A 44 23.44 3.25 12.01
C LYS A 44 24.58 3.80 11.16
N ALA A 45 25.05 3.03 10.18
CA ALA A 45 26.12 3.45 9.28
C ALA A 45 25.72 4.70 8.46
N LYS A 46 24.51 4.72 7.92
CA LYS A 46 23.99 5.87 7.17
C LYS A 46 23.83 7.11 8.03
N LEU A 47 23.32 6.97 9.24
CA LEU A 47 23.17 8.10 10.19
C LEU A 47 24.53 8.64 10.63
N LEU A 48 25.53 7.76 10.82
CA LEU A 48 26.89 8.17 11.15
C LEU A 48 27.52 8.99 10.01
N GLU A 49 27.33 8.61 8.75
CA GLU A 49 27.75 9.40 7.57
C GLU A 49 27.15 10.82 7.58
N LYS A 50 25.97 10.98 8.19
CA LYS A 50 25.23 12.25 8.29
C LYS A 50 25.54 13.01 9.61
N GLY A 51 26.48 12.52 10.41
CA GLY A 51 26.91 13.16 11.64
C GLY A 51 26.13 12.77 12.90
N TYR A 52 25.43 11.63 12.89
CA TYR A 52 24.69 11.11 14.04
C TYR A 52 25.17 9.72 14.43
N ASP A 53 25.67 9.58 15.64
CA ASP A 53 26.04 8.29 16.22
C ASP A 53 24.90 7.78 17.10
N VAL A 54 24.16 6.79 16.60
CA VAL A 54 23.01 6.19 17.27
C VAL A 54 23.45 4.94 18.03
N GLY A 55 23.28 4.98 19.35
CA GLY A 55 23.74 3.91 20.24
C GLY A 55 22.97 2.60 20.03
N GLU A 56 21.66 2.66 19.98
CA GLU A 56 20.79 1.49 19.82
C GLU A 56 19.66 1.79 18.82
N ILE A 57 19.36 0.83 17.94
CA ILE A 57 18.13 0.83 17.14
C ILE A 57 17.30 -0.37 17.56
N ASP A 58 16.20 -0.10 18.26
CA ASP A 58 15.29 -1.11 18.77
C ASP A 58 14.12 -1.29 17.78
N MET A 59 14.01 -2.49 17.22
CA MET A 59 12.99 -2.82 16.21
C MET A 59 12.01 -3.84 16.76
N THR A 60 10.72 -3.56 16.66
CA THR A 60 9.65 -4.42 17.15
C THR A 60 8.57 -4.61 16.11
N VAL A 61 7.94 -5.78 16.07
CA VAL A 61 6.74 -6.04 15.28
C VAL A 61 5.53 -5.93 16.21
N GLY A 62 4.61 -5.05 15.86
CA GLY A 62 3.37 -4.86 16.65
C GLY A 62 2.46 -6.10 16.58
N THR A 63 1.70 -6.32 17.64
CA THR A 63 0.69 -7.41 17.70
C THR A 63 -0.53 -7.12 16.83
N SER A 64 -0.74 -5.85 16.46
CA SER A 64 -1.80 -5.38 15.57
C SER A 64 -1.38 -4.05 14.94
N TYR A 65 -2.08 -3.65 13.88
CA TYR A 65 -1.89 -2.32 13.27
C TYR A 65 -2.17 -1.20 14.29
N THR A 66 -3.24 -1.34 15.08
CA THR A 66 -3.60 -0.37 16.12
C THR A 66 -2.52 -0.24 17.18
N ALA A 67 -1.90 -1.35 17.61
CA ALA A 67 -0.84 -1.33 18.62
C ALA A 67 0.38 -0.49 18.18
N VAL A 68 0.71 -0.47 16.88
CA VAL A 68 1.79 0.39 16.36
C VAL A 68 1.39 1.86 16.39
N GLY A 69 0.16 2.19 16.03
CA GLY A 69 -0.38 3.56 16.17
C GLY A 69 -0.38 4.04 17.61
N GLU A 70 -0.79 3.20 18.56
CA GLU A 70 -0.74 3.49 20.00
C GLU A 70 0.69 3.70 20.49
N ALA A 71 1.66 2.91 20.00
CA ALA A 71 3.06 3.08 20.36
C ALA A 71 3.64 4.43 19.87
N LEU A 72 3.25 4.87 18.67
CA LEU A 72 3.60 6.20 18.15
C LEU A 72 2.95 7.31 18.99
N SER A 73 1.66 7.18 19.31
CA SER A 73 0.93 8.14 20.13
C SER A 73 1.53 8.30 21.54
N ALA A 74 1.94 7.18 22.16
CA ALA A 74 2.56 7.16 23.47
C ALA A 74 4.05 7.57 23.48
N GLY A 75 4.70 7.68 22.32
CA GLY A 75 6.14 7.92 22.22
C GLY A 75 7.00 6.72 22.61
N SER A 76 6.42 5.53 22.73
CA SER A 76 7.15 4.28 22.96
C SER A 76 7.76 3.71 21.67
N ALA A 77 7.33 4.19 20.51
CA ALA A 77 8.01 4.08 19.24
C ALA A 77 8.29 5.47 18.69
N ASP A 78 9.47 5.69 18.13
CA ASP A 78 9.86 6.94 17.48
C ASP A 78 9.38 6.97 16.03
N LEU A 79 9.49 5.83 15.35
CA LEU A 79 9.05 5.59 13.98
C LEU A 79 8.10 4.40 13.92
N GLY A 80 7.15 4.45 13.00
CA GLY A 80 6.22 3.35 12.74
C GLY A 80 5.97 3.17 11.25
N PHE A 81 6.05 1.91 10.80
CA PHE A 81 5.60 1.52 9.47
C PHE A 81 4.12 1.20 9.56
N ILE A 82 3.27 2.10 9.08
CA ILE A 82 1.81 2.04 9.24
C ILE A 82 1.07 2.29 7.92
N SER A 83 -0.19 1.86 7.88
CA SER A 83 -1.09 2.15 6.75
C SER A 83 -1.73 3.53 6.89
N GLY A 84 -2.20 4.09 5.76
CA GLY A 84 -2.92 5.36 5.76
C GLY A 84 -4.14 5.36 6.67
N GLY A 85 -4.93 4.27 6.66
CA GLY A 85 -6.10 4.15 7.53
C GLY A 85 -5.74 4.11 9.02
N ASN A 86 -4.62 3.50 9.37
CA ASN A 86 -4.13 3.53 10.75
C ASN A 86 -3.57 4.91 11.13
N TYR A 87 -2.87 5.56 10.19
CA TYR A 87 -2.36 6.92 10.40
C TYR A 87 -3.47 7.91 10.76
N VAL A 88 -4.57 7.92 10.03
CA VAL A 88 -5.72 8.83 10.28
C VAL A 88 -6.25 8.71 11.72
N LEU A 89 -6.22 7.53 12.31
CA LEU A 89 -6.66 7.31 13.70
C LEU A 89 -5.74 7.94 14.74
N PHE A 90 -4.47 8.19 14.41
CA PHE A 90 -3.42 8.67 15.32
C PHE A 90 -2.73 9.95 14.84
N SER A 91 -3.27 10.64 13.83
CA SER A 91 -2.66 11.83 13.21
C SER A 91 -2.49 13.02 14.17
N ASP A 92 -3.22 13.06 15.26
CA ASP A 92 -3.02 14.06 16.30
C ASP A 92 -1.64 13.94 16.98
N ASP A 93 -1.13 12.72 17.13
CA ASP A 93 0.07 12.38 17.89
C ASP A 93 1.26 11.92 17.03
N CYS A 94 1.05 11.68 15.75
CA CYS A 94 2.11 11.34 14.79
C CYS A 94 1.99 12.14 13.50
N ASP A 95 3.05 12.14 12.70
CA ASP A 95 3.08 12.81 11.41
C ASP A 95 3.83 11.95 10.39
N VAL A 96 3.60 12.22 9.11
CA VAL A 96 4.22 11.49 8.01
C VAL A 96 5.67 11.93 7.85
N LEU A 97 6.59 10.98 7.86
CA LEU A 97 7.97 11.21 7.45
C LEU A 97 8.16 10.90 5.97
N LEU A 98 7.85 9.67 5.58
CA LEU A 98 8.02 9.17 4.21
C LEU A 98 6.78 8.39 3.78
N THR A 99 6.39 8.56 2.52
CA THR A 99 5.42 7.71 1.85
C THR A 99 6.14 6.59 1.11
N ALA A 100 5.67 5.35 1.25
CA ALA A 100 6.23 4.21 0.56
C ALA A 100 5.92 4.28 -0.94
N LEU A 101 6.88 3.83 -1.75
CA LEU A 101 6.75 3.67 -3.19
C LEU A 101 6.48 2.22 -3.54
N ARG A 102 5.66 2.00 -4.56
CA ARG A 102 5.47 0.72 -5.26
C ARG A 102 5.69 0.93 -6.74
N TYR A 103 6.02 -0.14 -7.46
CA TYR A 103 6.05 -0.05 -8.90
C TYR A 103 4.69 0.36 -9.46
N ALA A 104 4.69 1.31 -10.37
CA ALA A 104 3.50 1.73 -11.08
C ALA A 104 3.02 0.64 -12.06
N ILE A 105 1.77 0.71 -12.45
CA ILE A 105 1.24 -0.07 -13.56
C ILE A 105 0.96 0.83 -14.76
N ASN A 106 0.85 0.24 -15.95
CA ASN A 106 0.59 0.97 -17.18
C ASN A 106 -0.85 1.53 -17.30
N LYS A 107 -1.60 1.51 -16.21
CA LYS A 107 -2.98 2.01 -16.10
C LYS A 107 -3.11 2.96 -14.92
N ASP A 108 -3.57 4.17 -15.19
CA ASP A 108 -3.81 5.20 -14.16
C ASP A 108 -5.02 6.10 -14.46
N SER A 109 -5.80 5.78 -15.49
CA SER A 109 -7.00 6.54 -15.86
C SER A 109 -8.14 6.32 -14.87
N GLU A 110 -8.91 7.36 -14.59
CA GLU A 110 -10.17 7.27 -13.85
C GLU A 110 -11.32 6.70 -14.71
N ASN A 111 -11.16 6.69 -16.03
CA ASN A 111 -12.10 6.05 -16.93
C ASN A 111 -11.85 4.54 -16.99
N PRO A 112 -12.77 3.70 -16.49
CA PRO A 112 -12.58 2.25 -16.44
C PRO A 112 -12.36 1.61 -17.81
N ALA A 113 -12.92 2.15 -18.89
CA ALA A 113 -12.74 1.60 -20.24
C ALA A 113 -11.27 1.60 -20.70
N ASP A 114 -10.47 2.54 -20.21
CA ASP A 114 -9.03 2.64 -20.55
C ASP A 114 -8.20 1.48 -19.96
N TRP A 115 -8.77 0.74 -19.01
CA TRP A 115 -8.16 -0.44 -18.40
C TRP A 115 -8.44 -1.75 -19.17
N ASN A 116 -9.26 -1.69 -20.22
CA ASN A 116 -9.85 -2.85 -20.91
C ASN A 116 -9.30 -3.08 -22.32
N ASP A 117 -8.08 -2.63 -22.58
CA ASP A 117 -7.40 -2.82 -23.87
C ASP A 117 -6.69 -4.19 -24.00
N GLY A 118 -6.84 -5.08 -23.02
CA GLY A 118 -6.21 -6.39 -22.99
C GLY A 118 -4.78 -6.40 -22.47
N THR A 119 -4.27 -5.25 -22.01
CA THR A 119 -2.92 -5.14 -21.43
C THR A 119 -2.99 -4.68 -19.98
N ILE A 120 -2.15 -5.27 -19.14
CA ILE A 120 -1.86 -4.81 -17.78
C ILE A 120 -0.44 -5.23 -17.44
N GLU A 121 0.43 -4.29 -17.17
CA GLU A 121 1.84 -4.53 -16.93
C GLU A 121 2.34 -3.66 -15.78
N GLU A 122 3.21 -4.22 -14.96
CA GLU A 122 3.94 -3.47 -13.95
C GLU A 122 5.14 -2.79 -14.62
N ASN A 123 5.33 -1.50 -14.35
CA ASN A 123 6.49 -0.74 -14.81
C ASN A 123 7.52 -0.66 -13.70
N THR A 124 8.59 -1.46 -13.78
CA THR A 124 9.66 -1.50 -12.78
C THR A 124 10.63 -0.31 -12.87
N GLU A 125 10.49 0.54 -13.89
CA GLU A 125 11.28 1.77 -14.05
C GLU A 125 10.54 3.00 -13.50
N ASP A 126 9.25 2.84 -13.12
CA ASP A 126 8.42 3.91 -12.59
C ASP A 126 7.83 3.51 -11.24
N MET A 127 7.87 4.43 -10.29
CA MET A 127 7.40 4.21 -8.93
C MET A 127 6.30 5.21 -8.60
N SER A 128 5.29 4.76 -7.85
CA SER A 128 4.14 5.58 -7.44
C SER A 128 3.98 5.61 -5.93
N THR A 129 3.59 6.78 -5.41
CA THR A 129 3.21 6.98 -4.00
C THR A 129 1.76 6.57 -3.72
N TYR A 130 0.99 6.24 -4.76
CA TYR A 130 -0.42 5.88 -4.64
C TYR A 130 -0.76 4.69 -5.52
N TYR A 131 -1.89 4.07 -5.25
CA TYR A 131 -2.54 3.05 -6.07
C TYR A 131 -4.02 3.37 -6.24
N ARG A 132 -4.69 2.70 -7.17
CA ARG A 132 -6.14 2.79 -7.33
C ARG A 132 -6.78 1.46 -7.01
N CYS A 133 -7.98 1.50 -6.43
CA CYS A 133 -8.83 0.32 -6.35
C CYS A 133 -9.68 0.24 -7.60
N ILE A 134 -10.08 -0.98 -7.95
CA ILE A 134 -10.90 -1.26 -9.12
C ILE A 134 -12.09 -2.14 -8.76
N LEU A 135 -13.15 -1.94 -9.51
CA LEU A 135 -14.28 -2.86 -9.61
C LEU A 135 -14.02 -3.69 -10.87
N LEU A 136 -13.84 -4.98 -10.70
CA LEU A 136 -13.47 -5.92 -11.77
C LEU A 136 -14.63 -6.85 -12.09
N ALA A 137 -15.16 -6.76 -13.31
CA ALA A 137 -16.16 -7.68 -13.83
C ALA A 137 -15.50 -8.96 -14.37
N GLY A 138 -16.11 -10.10 -14.08
CA GLY A 138 -15.63 -11.42 -14.46
C GLY A 138 -16.31 -12.01 -15.70
N PRO A 139 -16.02 -13.29 -15.97
CA PRO A 139 -16.50 -13.98 -17.17
C PRO A 139 -17.96 -14.42 -17.12
N SER A 140 -18.67 -14.22 -16.01
CA SER A 140 -20.11 -14.51 -15.95
C SER A 140 -20.90 -13.68 -16.94
N GLU A 141 -22.11 -14.13 -17.29
CA GLU A 141 -22.98 -13.40 -18.22
C GLU A 141 -23.27 -11.96 -17.73
N LYS A 142 -23.56 -11.80 -16.45
CA LYS A 142 -23.80 -10.49 -15.84
C LYS A 142 -22.53 -9.64 -15.84
N GLY A 143 -21.38 -10.20 -15.49
CA GLY A 143 -20.10 -9.50 -15.54
C GLY A 143 -19.78 -8.96 -16.93
N GLN A 144 -19.99 -9.78 -17.97
CA GLN A 144 -19.76 -9.40 -19.37
C GLN A 144 -20.80 -8.35 -19.86
N GLU A 145 -22.05 -8.41 -19.38
CA GLU A 145 -23.06 -7.41 -19.67
C GLU A 145 -22.63 -6.03 -19.16
N LEU A 146 -22.19 -5.94 -17.89
CA LEU A 146 -21.71 -4.70 -17.28
C LEU A 146 -20.48 -4.16 -18.01
N LEU A 147 -19.53 -5.05 -18.30
CA LEU A 147 -18.30 -4.70 -19.03
C LEU A 147 -18.60 -4.15 -20.43
N SER A 148 -19.55 -4.74 -21.15
CA SER A 148 -19.95 -4.28 -22.49
C SER A 148 -20.50 -2.87 -22.47
N LYS A 149 -21.30 -2.52 -21.45
CA LYS A 149 -21.82 -1.16 -21.27
C LYS A 149 -20.69 -0.16 -21.04
N VAL A 150 -19.76 -0.47 -20.14
CA VAL A 150 -18.62 0.40 -19.85
C VAL A 150 -17.76 0.61 -21.09
N ASN A 151 -17.44 -0.46 -21.81
CA ASN A 151 -16.63 -0.38 -23.03
C ASN A 151 -17.34 0.37 -24.18
N ALA A 152 -18.66 0.44 -24.15
CA ALA A 152 -19.45 1.26 -25.06
C ALA A 152 -19.53 2.74 -24.65
N GLY A 153 -18.96 3.11 -23.51
CA GLY A 153 -19.03 4.47 -22.96
C GLY A 153 -20.34 4.79 -22.24
N GLU A 154 -21.12 3.77 -21.87
CA GLU A 154 -22.33 3.94 -21.09
C GLU A 154 -21.99 4.02 -19.59
N GLU A 155 -22.67 4.92 -18.88
CA GLU A 155 -22.60 4.96 -17.42
C GLU A 155 -23.47 3.84 -16.82
N LEU A 156 -22.90 3.08 -15.88
CA LEU A 156 -23.65 2.08 -15.12
C LEU A 156 -24.57 2.77 -14.11
N THR A 157 -25.79 2.29 -14.00
CA THR A 157 -26.72 2.70 -12.97
C THR A 157 -26.53 1.91 -11.68
N TRP A 158 -27.07 2.39 -10.56
CA TRP A 158 -27.11 1.58 -9.33
C TRP A 158 -27.81 0.23 -9.55
N ASP A 159 -28.90 0.21 -10.31
CA ASP A 159 -29.63 -1.02 -10.60
C ASP A 159 -28.79 -2.01 -11.41
N ASP A 160 -27.96 -1.54 -12.33
CA ASP A 160 -26.98 -2.39 -13.03
C ASP A 160 -26.03 -3.06 -12.04
N LEU A 161 -25.42 -2.27 -11.15
CA LEU A 161 -24.47 -2.74 -10.15
C LEU A 161 -25.12 -3.64 -9.09
N ASN A 162 -26.31 -3.27 -8.61
CA ASN A 162 -27.03 -4.02 -7.59
C ASN A 162 -27.59 -5.36 -8.12
N SER A 163 -27.76 -5.49 -9.43
CA SER A 163 -28.20 -6.75 -10.06
C SER A 163 -27.12 -7.82 -10.09
N ALA A 164 -25.85 -7.45 -9.86
CA ALA A 164 -24.70 -8.34 -9.85
C ALA A 164 -24.44 -8.92 -8.45
N THR A 165 -23.78 -10.07 -8.41
CA THR A 165 -23.22 -10.66 -7.17
C THR A 165 -21.77 -10.21 -7.02
N TRP A 166 -21.43 -9.69 -5.84
CA TRP A 166 -20.14 -9.08 -5.54
C TRP A 166 -19.31 -9.91 -4.58
N ALA A 167 -18.02 -10.08 -4.87
CA ALA A 167 -17.04 -10.54 -3.90
C ALA A 167 -16.33 -9.34 -3.25
N VAL A 168 -16.35 -9.28 -1.94
CA VAL A 168 -15.70 -8.26 -1.12
C VAL A 168 -14.91 -8.92 0.00
N LEU A 169 -14.03 -8.18 0.67
CA LEU A 169 -13.39 -8.63 1.90
C LEU A 169 -14.13 -8.08 3.11
N ASN A 170 -13.61 -8.29 4.30
CA ASN A 170 -14.21 -7.77 5.52
C ASN A 170 -14.21 -6.21 5.51
N PRO A 171 -15.10 -5.56 6.29
CA PRO A 171 -15.27 -4.10 6.28
C PRO A 171 -14.05 -3.29 6.73
N THR A 172 -13.00 -3.90 7.24
CA THR A 172 -11.74 -3.23 7.61
C THR A 172 -10.69 -3.24 6.50
N SER A 173 -10.96 -3.96 5.40
CA SER A 173 -10.04 -4.01 4.26
C SER A 173 -10.12 -2.74 3.42
N ALA A 174 -9.01 -2.07 3.23
CA ALA A 174 -8.91 -0.86 2.42
C ALA A 174 -9.38 -1.10 0.98
N SER A 175 -8.66 -1.92 0.21
CA SER A 175 -8.96 -2.18 -1.20
C SER A 175 -10.07 -3.21 -1.44
N GLY A 176 -10.35 -4.04 -0.44
CA GLY A 176 -11.39 -5.07 -0.53
C GLY A 176 -12.76 -4.62 -0.06
N TYR A 177 -12.90 -3.42 0.52
CA TYR A 177 -14.17 -2.92 1.02
C TYR A 177 -14.23 -1.40 1.13
N ILE A 178 -13.37 -0.74 1.91
CA ILE A 178 -13.54 0.66 2.32
C ILE A 178 -13.55 1.60 1.12
N TYR A 179 -12.48 1.66 0.35
CA TYR A 179 -12.37 2.61 -0.76
C TYR A 179 -13.35 2.31 -1.90
N PRO A 180 -13.60 1.07 -2.31
CA PRO A 180 -14.67 0.77 -3.24
C PRO A 180 -16.06 1.18 -2.74
N SER A 181 -16.31 1.05 -1.42
CA SER A 181 -17.59 1.48 -0.83
C SER A 181 -17.73 3.00 -0.83
N LEU A 182 -16.67 3.73 -0.55
CA LEU A 182 -16.64 5.19 -0.64
C LEU A 182 -16.88 5.66 -2.08
N TRP A 183 -16.23 5.02 -3.06
CA TRP A 183 -16.46 5.31 -4.47
C TRP A 183 -17.92 5.13 -4.89
N LEU A 184 -18.56 4.02 -4.45
CA LEU A 184 -19.99 3.80 -4.68
C LEU A 184 -20.83 4.88 -4.00
N GLN A 185 -20.47 5.28 -2.79
CA GLN A 185 -21.17 6.35 -2.06
C GLN A 185 -21.10 7.68 -2.78
N GLU A 186 -19.97 8.05 -3.32
CA GLU A 186 -19.78 9.27 -4.11
C GLU A 186 -20.61 9.29 -5.38
N HIS A 187 -20.59 8.19 -6.12
CA HIS A 187 -21.23 8.11 -7.44
C HIS A 187 -22.72 7.83 -7.38
N TYR A 188 -23.18 7.08 -6.38
CA TYR A 188 -24.56 6.58 -6.30
C TYR A 188 -25.27 6.92 -4.99
N GLY A 189 -24.59 7.53 -4.02
CA GLY A 189 -25.14 7.80 -2.69
C GLY A 189 -25.39 6.55 -1.84
N LYS A 190 -24.81 5.42 -2.22
CA LYS A 190 -24.97 4.10 -1.59
C LYS A 190 -23.63 3.37 -1.59
N GLY A 191 -23.35 2.57 -0.55
CA GLY A 191 -22.12 1.80 -0.41
C GLY A 191 -22.33 0.30 -0.61
N ILE A 192 -21.25 -0.47 -0.35
CA ILE A 192 -21.29 -1.94 -0.44
C ILE A 192 -22.36 -2.55 0.46
N SER A 193 -22.61 -1.96 1.64
CA SER A 193 -23.64 -2.42 2.57
C SER A 193 -25.07 -2.31 2.04
N ASP A 194 -25.30 -1.53 0.97
CA ASP A 194 -26.59 -1.35 0.32
C ASP A 194 -26.80 -2.32 -0.85
N LEU A 195 -25.80 -3.11 -1.22
CA LEU A 195 -25.91 -4.14 -2.26
C LEU A 195 -26.69 -5.36 -1.76
N ASP A 196 -27.57 -5.88 -2.61
CA ASP A 196 -28.43 -7.02 -2.26
C ASP A 196 -27.67 -8.36 -2.22
N ASN A 197 -26.62 -8.52 -3.04
CA ASN A 197 -25.92 -9.80 -3.25
C ASN A 197 -24.41 -9.63 -3.07
N VAL A 198 -23.94 -9.80 -1.83
CA VAL A 198 -22.52 -9.69 -1.46
C VAL A 198 -22.04 -10.97 -0.83
N VAL A 199 -20.88 -11.44 -1.27
CA VAL A 199 -20.15 -12.58 -0.71
C VAL A 199 -18.87 -12.04 -0.08
N GLU A 200 -18.73 -12.20 1.22
CA GLU A 200 -17.47 -11.89 1.93
C GLU A 200 -16.47 -13.04 1.70
N CYS A 201 -15.28 -12.69 1.26
CA CYS A 201 -14.14 -13.59 1.06
C CYS A 201 -13.04 -13.29 2.08
N ASP A 202 -12.22 -14.28 2.37
CA ASP A 202 -11.11 -14.16 3.33
C ASP A 202 -9.86 -13.51 2.72
N SER A 203 -9.74 -13.52 1.38
CA SER A 203 -8.61 -12.95 0.67
C SER A 203 -9.00 -12.49 -0.74
N HIS A 204 -8.18 -11.59 -1.32
CA HIS A 204 -8.31 -11.21 -2.73
C HIS A 204 -8.17 -12.41 -3.68
N THR A 205 -7.30 -13.35 -3.36
CA THR A 205 -7.13 -14.58 -4.16
C THR A 205 -8.40 -15.43 -4.17
N THR A 206 -9.08 -15.56 -3.03
CA THR A 206 -10.38 -16.25 -2.96
C THR A 206 -11.44 -15.52 -3.79
N SER A 207 -11.46 -14.20 -3.78
CA SER A 207 -12.35 -13.40 -4.64
C SER A 207 -12.09 -13.66 -6.12
N VAL A 208 -10.81 -13.71 -6.53
CA VAL A 208 -10.42 -14.03 -7.91
C VAL A 208 -10.87 -15.45 -8.31
N ALA A 209 -10.70 -16.43 -7.44
CA ALA A 209 -11.14 -17.80 -7.70
C ALA A 209 -12.66 -17.89 -7.91
N ARG A 210 -13.44 -17.19 -7.09
CA ARG A 210 -14.91 -17.11 -7.23
C ARG A 210 -15.33 -16.39 -8.51
N LEU A 211 -14.61 -15.33 -8.88
CA LEU A 211 -14.83 -14.60 -10.12
C LEU A 211 -14.59 -15.50 -11.34
N ALA A 212 -13.48 -16.21 -11.37
CA ALA A 212 -13.12 -17.14 -12.43
C ALA A 212 -14.17 -18.27 -12.61
N ALA A 213 -14.69 -18.77 -11.49
CA ALA A 213 -15.72 -19.81 -11.47
C ALA A 213 -17.14 -19.31 -11.83
N GLY A 214 -17.33 -18.01 -12.02
CA GLY A 214 -18.64 -17.42 -12.28
C GLY A 214 -19.59 -17.45 -11.07
N GLN A 215 -19.06 -17.66 -9.87
CA GLN A 215 -19.83 -17.64 -8.61
C GLN A 215 -20.18 -16.21 -8.18
N VAL A 216 -19.39 -15.25 -8.59
CA VAL A 216 -19.64 -13.81 -8.45
C VAL A 216 -19.43 -13.13 -9.81
N ASP A 217 -20.06 -12.00 -10.01
CA ASP A 217 -20.04 -11.25 -11.26
C ASP A 217 -18.98 -10.14 -11.22
N VAL A 218 -18.78 -9.57 -10.05
CA VAL A 218 -17.89 -8.43 -9.78
C VAL A 218 -17.08 -8.70 -8.52
N MET A 219 -15.83 -8.26 -8.50
CA MET A 219 -15.03 -8.18 -7.30
C MET A 219 -14.41 -6.80 -7.13
N VAL A 220 -14.03 -6.44 -5.92
CA VAL A 220 -13.30 -5.22 -5.62
C VAL A 220 -11.90 -5.54 -5.14
N SER A 221 -10.90 -4.79 -5.59
CA SER A 221 -9.51 -5.01 -5.25
C SER A 221 -8.63 -3.84 -5.66
N TYR A 222 -7.34 -3.96 -5.37
CA TYR A 222 -6.31 -3.05 -5.86
C TYR A 222 -5.98 -3.29 -7.34
N GLY A 223 -5.51 -2.25 -8.04
CA GLY A 223 -5.31 -2.26 -9.49
C GLY A 223 -4.36 -3.32 -10.04
N HIS A 224 -3.38 -3.79 -9.23
CA HIS A 224 -2.40 -4.81 -9.61
C HIS A 224 -2.96 -6.25 -9.57
N ILE A 225 -4.20 -6.45 -9.17
CA ILE A 225 -4.76 -7.79 -8.90
C ILE A 225 -4.64 -8.74 -10.10
N ARG A 226 -4.82 -8.24 -11.33
CA ARG A 226 -4.71 -9.05 -12.53
C ARG A 226 -3.27 -9.50 -12.81
N ILE A 227 -2.28 -8.63 -12.55
CA ILE A 227 -0.85 -8.99 -12.69
C ILE A 227 -0.52 -10.13 -11.73
N LYS A 228 -0.96 -10.02 -10.48
CA LYS A 228 -0.67 -11.01 -9.43
C LYS A 228 -1.31 -12.37 -9.68
N ASN A 229 -2.49 -12.41 -10.28
CA ASN A 229 -3.28 -13.64 -10.43
C ASN A 229 -3.30 -14.18 -11.86
N ALA A 230 -2.84 -13.44 -12.87
CA ALA A 230 -2.75 -13.94 -14.24
C ALA A 230 -2.00 -15.29 -14.36
N PRO A 231 -0.87 -15.53 -13.65
CA PRO A 231 -0.14 -16.78 -13.75
C PRO A 231 -0.93 -18.02 -13.29
N ILE A 232 -1.90 -17.86 -12.40
CA ILE A 232 -2.67 -18.95 -11.79
C ILE A 232 -4.14 -18.98 -12.23
N TRP A 233 -4.57 -17.99 -13.03
CA TRP A 233 -5.95 -17.86 -13.49
C TRP A 233 -6.45 -19.08 -14.24
N GLU A 234 -5.69 -19.54 -15.23
CA GLU A 234 -6.06 -20.71 -16.04
C GLU A 234 -5.74 -22.03 -15.31
N SER A 235 -4.57 -22.13 -14.67
CA SER A 235 -4.08 -23.37 -14.06
C SER A 235 -4.84 -23.75 -12.80
N ASP A 236 -5.11 -22.79 -11.92
CA ASP A 236 -5.61 -23.07 -10.58
C ASP A 236 -7.10 -22.71 -10.42
N PHE A 237 -7.58 -21.70 -11.16
CA PHE A 237 -8.96 -21.21 -11.02
C PHE A 237 -9.87 -21.61 -12.19
N GLY A 238 -9.34 -22.28 -13.19
CA GLY A 238 -10.12 -22.82 -14.29
C GLY A 238 -10.54 -21.78 -15.34
N GLY A 239 -9.81 -20.68 -15.46
CA GLY A 239 -9.98 -19.74 -16.57
C GLY A 239 -9.81 -20.44 -17.91
N THR A 240 -10.60 -20.06 -18.92
CA THR A 240 -10.60 -20.64 -20.25
C THR A 240 -9.81 -19.83 -21.27
N ALA A 241 -9.33 -18.67 -20.88
CA ALA A 241 -8.47 -17.76 -21.63
C ALA A 241 -7.69 -16.88 -20.62
N PRO A 242 -6.70 -16.10 -21.05
CA PRO A 242 -5.97 -15.18 -20.17
C PRO A 242 -6.89 -14.27 -19.34
N MET A 243 -6.51 -14.01 -18.11
CA MET A 243 -7.32 -13.23 -17.17
C MET A 243 -7.75 -11.86 -17.74
N VAL A 244 -6.85 -11.17 -18.45
CA VAL A 244 -7.14 -9.86 -19.06
C VAL A 244 -8.17 -9.92 -20.20
N GLU A 245 -8.36 -11.07 -20.81
CA GLU A 245 -9.37 -11.29 -21.86
C GLU A 245 -10.74 -11.65 -21.28
N GLN A 246 -10.76 -12.26 -20.10
CA GLN A 246 -12.00 -12.72 -19.44
C GLN A 246 -12.54 -11.73 -18.41
N THR A 247 -11.76 -10.72 -18.04
CA THR A 247 -12.13 -9.72 -17.04
C THR A 247 -12.00 -8.32 -17.59
N GLY A 248 -12.71 -7.38 -16.98
CA GLY A 248 -12.54 -5.96 -17.30
C GLY A 248 -12.95 -5.07 -16.14
N VAL A 249 -12.37 -3.88 -16.13
CA VAL A 249 -12.61 -2.87 -15.11
C VAL A 249 -13.89 -2.12 -15.42
N ILE A 250 -14.78 -2.00 -14.44
CA ILE A 250 -16.06 -1.30 -14.56
C ILE A 250 -16.14 -0.07 -13.63
N GLY A 251 -15.18 0.12 -12.77
CA GLY A 251 -15.05 1.28 -11.90
C GLY A 251 -13.62 1.42 -11.41
N VAL A 252 -13.18 2.66 -11.22
CA VAL A 252 -11.84 3.01 -10.73
C VAL A 252 -11.97 4.08 -9.67
N THR A 253 -11.34 3.89 -8.51
CA THR A 253 -11.33 4.90 -7.44
C THR A 253 -10.30 6.00 -7.72
N ASP A 254 -10.37 7.08 -6.97
CA ASP A 254 -9.27 8.04 -6.86
C ASP A 254 -8.00 7.35 -6.37
N GLY A 255 -6.87 8.04 -6.51
CA GLY A 255 -5.59 7.56 -6.00
C GLY A 255 -5.59 7.47 -4.48
N ILE A 256 -5.09 6.37 -3.96
CA ILE A 256 -4.99 6.10 -2.53
C ILE A 256 -3.51 6.03 -2.19
N TYR A 257 -3.05 6.92 -1.32
CA TYR A 257 -1.64 6.92 -0.92
C TYR A 257 -1.23 5.59 -0.27
N ASN A 258 -0.02 5.15 -0.61
CA ASN A 258 0.58 3.94 -0.04
C ASN A 258 0.80 4.10 1.46
N ASP A 259 1.14 2.99 2.12
CA ASP A 259 1.60 2.99 3.49
C ASP A 259 2.80 3.93 3.69
N MET A 260 3.08 4.28 4.92
CA MET A 260 4.08 5.29 5.26
C MET A 260 5.02 4.84 6.37
N ILE A 261 6.11 5.58 6.52
CA ILE A 261 6.88 5.67 7.75
C ILE A 261 6.43 6.97 8.45
N ALA A 262 5.74 6.81 9.58
CA ALA A 262 5.33 7.93 10.43
C ALA A 262 6.29 8.11 11.61
N TYR A 263 6.40 9.32 12.14
CA TYR A 263 7.13 9.61 13.36
C TYR A 263 6.22 10.10 14.46
N SER A 264 6.59 9.82 15.71
CA SER A 264 5.87 10.28 16.90
C SER A 264 6.14 11.75 17.16
N LYS A 265 5.08 12.56 17.29
CA LYS A 265 5.18 13.97 17.72
C LYS A 265 5.53 14.10 19.21
N THR A 266 5.36 13.02 19.97
CA THR A 266 5.68 12.96 21.41
C THR A 266 7.08 12.45 21.70
N SER A 267 7.83 12.00 20.67
CA SER A 267 9.21 11.53 20.78
C SER A 267 10.18 12.71 20.89
N ASP A 268 10.97 12.74 21.96
CA ASP A 268 12.04 13.72 22.11
C ASP A 268 13.14 13.53 21.05
N THR A 269 13.41 12.28 20.66
CA THR A 269 14.38 11.93 19.62
C THR A 269 13.96 12.50 18.25
N MET A 270 12.69 12.38 17.90
CA MET A 270 12.16 12.87 16.62
C MET A 270 11.76 14.36 16.65
N ALA A 271 11.86 15.04 17.80
CA ALA A 271 11.63 16.47 17.91
C ALA A 271 12.71 17.30 17.16
N ASP A 272 13.92 16.78 17.05
CA ASP A 272 15.00 17.39 16.26
C ASP A 272 14.72 17.23 14.76
N GLU A 273 14.41 18.34 14.08
CA GLU A 273 14.11 18.37 12.65
C GLU A 273 15.30 17.90 11.79
N ALA A 274 16.53 18.29 12.17
CA ALA A 274 17.72 17.89 11.43
C ALA A 274 17.97 16.38 11.54
N PHE A 275 17.72 15.79 12.70
CA PHE A 275 17.78 14.34 12.88
C PHE A 275 16.66 13.63 12.08
N ARG A 276 15.42 14.13 12.12
CA ARG A 276 14.34 13.59 11.28
C ARG A 276 14.70 13.59 9.80
N GLN A 277 15.27 14.69 9.32
CA GLN A 277 15.73 14.80 7.93
C GLN A 277 16.78 13.75 7.62
N ALA A 278 17.77 13.57 8.49
CA ALA A 278 18.82 12.57 8.32
C ALA A 278 18.26 11.13 8.32
N VAL A 279 17.28 10.85 9.17
CA VAL A 279 16.59 9.55 9.20
C VAL A 279 15.84 9.30 7.89
N GLY A 280 15.05 10.26 7.42
CA GLY A 280 14.32 10.13 6.15
C GLY A 280 15.24 9.93 4.95
N GLU A 281 16.29 10.73 4.83
CA GLU A 281 17.32 10.56 3.78
C GLU A 281 17.97 9.19 3.83
N SER A 282 18.26 8.68 5.04
CA SER A 282 18.87 7.36 5.22
C SER A 282 17.97 6.24 4.71
N PHE A 283 16.68 6.28 5.00
CA PHE A 283 15.73 5.30 4.45
C PHE A 283 15.60 5.40 2.94
N ILE A 284 15.53 6.62 2.38
CA ILE A 284 15.47 6.83 0.93
C ILE A 284 16.71 6.24 0.24
N GLU A 285 17.89 6.51 0.77
CA GLU A 285 19.15 6.01 0.22
C GLU A 285 19.28 4.48 0.36
N LEU A 286 18.94 3.92 1.52
CA LEU A 286 18.98 2.47 1.74
C LEU A 286 18.04 1.72 0.81
N ALA A 287 16.85 2.24 0.56
CA ALA A 287 15.88 1.61 -0.35
C ALA A 287 16.36 1.56 -1.81
N GLN A 288 17.40 2.31 -2.16
CA GLN A 288 18.04 2.27 -3.49
C GLN A 288 19.14 1.20 -3.58
N THR A 289 19.53 0.59 -2.48
CA THR A 289 20.52 -0.48 -2.43
C THR A 289 19.87 -1.86 -2.56
N GLU A 290 20.62 -2.86 -3.01
CA GLU A 290 20.14 -4.24 -3.12
C GLU A 290 19.72 -4.78 -1.74
N GLU A 291 20.54 -4.56 -0.71
CA GLU A 291 20.23 -4.97 0.66
C GLU A 291 18.96 -4.29 1.20
N GLY A 292 18.79 -2.99 0.93
CA GLY A 292 17.59 -2.26 1.34
C GLY A 292 16.33 -2.78 0.62
N GLN A 293 16.43 -3.11 -0.65
CA GLN A 293 15.31 -3.69 -1.41
C GLN A 293 14.90 -5.07 -0.87
N GLU A 294 15.85 -5.89 -0.43
CA GLU A 294 15.56 -7.16 0.24
C GLU A 294 14.81 -6.92 1.56
N ILE A 295 15.27 -5.96 2.37
CA ILE A 295 14.65 -5.62 3.66
C ILE A 295 13.22 -5.13 3.46
N PHE A 296 13.04 -4.08 2.66
CA PHE A 296 11.74 -3.43 2.48
C PHE A 296 10.77 -4.22 1.59
N GLY A 297 11.28 -5.19 0.85
CA GLY A 297 10.50 -6.12 0.04
C GLY A 297 9.50 -6.96 0.86
N VAL A 298 9.77 -7.20 2.15
CA VAL A 298 8.81 -7.88 3.06
C VAL A 298 7.50 -7.11 3.19
N PHE A 299 7.55 -5.78 3.02
CA PHE A 299 6.38 -4.89 3.02
C PHE A 299 5.85 -4.60 1.61
N SER A 300 6.40 -5.22 0.57
CA SER A 300 6.14 -4.88 -0.84
C SER A 300 6.44 -3.42 -1.18
N GLN A 301 7.41 -2.82 -0.49
CA GLN A 301 7.86 -1.45 -0.70
C GLN A 301 9.17 -1.45 -1.48
N VAL A 302 9.27 -0.59 -2.50
CA VAL A 302 10.42 -0.55 -3.41
C VAL A 302 11.22 0.75 -3.29
N GLY A 303 10.74 1.68 -2.50
CA GLY A 303 11.38 2.96 -2.25
C GLY A 303 10.57 3.83 -1.32
N TYR A 304 11.07 5.03 -1.07
CA TYR A 304 10.40 6.04 -0.24
C TYR A 304 10.57 7.42 -0.86
N ASP A 305 9.56 8.26 -0.66
CA ASP A 305 9.60 9.70 -0.96
C ASP A 305 9.09 10.48 0.26
N TRP A 306 9.43 11.76 0.33
CA TRP A 306 8.92 12.64 1.39
C TRP A 306 7.40 12.71 1.31
N GLY A 307 6.75 12.54 2.45
CA GLY A 307 5.32 12.62 2.58
C GLY A 307 4.87 13.78 3.47
N SER A 308 3.58 14.05 3.48
CA SER A 308 2.96 15.05 4.34
C SER A 308 1.60 14.58 4.85
N ASP A 309 1.15 15.15 5.97
CA ASP A 309 -0.16 14.91 6.56
C ASP A 309 -1.30 15.12 5.52
N SER A 310 -1.18 16.19 4.72
CA SER A 310 -2.18 16.53 3.70
C SER A 310 -2.36 15.49 2.59
N ASP A 311 -1.40 14.58 2.41
CA ASP A 311 -1.52 13.48 1.44
C ASP A 311 -2.58 12.45 1.89
N TYR A 312 -2.92 12.45 3.18
CA TYR A 312 -3.85 11.51 3.80
C TYR A 312 -5.16 12.16 4.28
N ASP A 313 -5.40 13.41 3.91
CA ASP A 313 -6.65 14.14 4.14
C ASP A 313 -7.71 13.67 3.11
N GLY A 314 -8.62 12.77 3.50
CA GLY A 314 -9.65 12.30 2.58
C GLY A 314 -10.64 11.32 3.21
#